data_e0b43a1223fdae34ea221badf137ba78
#
_entry.id   e0b43a1223fdae34ea221badf137ba78
#
_cell.length_a   1.000
_cell.length_b   1.000
_cell.length_c   1.000
_cell.angle_alpha   90.00
_cell.angle_beta   90.00
_cell.angle_gamma   90.00
#
_symmetry.space_group_name_H-M   'P 1'
#
loop_
_entity.id
_entity.type
_entity.pdbx_description
1 polymer ?
#
loop_
_entity_poly.entity_id
_entity_poly.type
_entity_poly.pdbx_seq_one_letter_code
_entity_poly.pdbx_strand_id
1 'polypeptide(L)'
;MRDYEQKMLQSQNYEDYFWESEDGLKLHCRDFPSDSDATPIICVPGLTRNARDFDHLGDWLDGSRRIIMVDLRGRGMSEYAKDSATYNPKTYVADIIGLMDKLKLPKAVFFGTSLGGIVTMIMAAAHPEKLAGALLNDIGPELDPAGLKRIGDYVGQGCSFDTWAHAARDLAESSGDIFPDFTLKDWIAFAKKIYTMNNSGRIKLDYDMKISEPFDSKGGGSGILWKALESLESTPTLILRGELSDLFSANVALKMLEILKQGVLVTVPRVGHAPTLEEPIALEAIDALLKRIA
;
A
#
# COMPACT_ATOMS: atom_id res chain seq x y z
N MET A 1 -10.89 -19.55 25.83
CA MET A 1 -10.67 -19.63 24.39
C MET A 1 -11.86 -19.09 23.60
N ARG A 2 -13.09 -19.54 23.81
CA ARG A 2 -14.28 -19.01 23.09
C ARG A 2 -14.55 -17.52 23.29
N ASP A 3 -14.33 -16.97 24.49
CA ASP A 3 -14.53 -15.53 24.76
C ASP A 3 -13.44 -14.64 24.13
N TYR A 4 -12.24 -15.18 23.90
CA TYR A 4 -11.15 -14.45 23.21
C TYR A 4 -11.37 -14.46 21.70
N GLU A 5 -11.83 -15.58 21.14
CA GLU A 5 -12.23 -15.68 19.73
C GLU A 5 -13.49 -14.84 19.44
N GLN A 6 -14.46 -14.80 20.35
CA GLN A 6 -15.64 -13.91 20.21
C GLN A 6 -15.29 -12.43 20.34
N LYS A 7 -14.30 -12.04 21.18
CA LYS A 7 -13.80 -10.65 21.21
C LYS A 7 -13.00 -10.27 19.98
N MET A 8 -12.29 -11.20 19.35
CA MET A 8 -11.60 -10.97 18.07
C MET A 8 -12.57 -10.89 16.88
N LEU A 9 -13.76 -11.48 17.00
CA LEU A 9 -14.86 -11.38 16.03
C LEU A 9 -15.78 -10.16 16.30
N GLN A 10 -15.57 -9.40 17.38
CA GLN A 10 -16.48 -8.37 17.87
C GLN A 10 -15.99 -6.93 17.70
N SER A 11 -15.02 -6.64 16.84
CA SER A 11 -14.87 -5.26 16.34
C SER A 11 -14.04 -5.23 15.06
N GLN A 12 -14.58 -5.73 13.96
CA GLN A 12 -14.16 -5.17 12.68
C GLN A 12 -14.82 -3.80 12.59
N ASN A 13 -14.06 -2.73 12.86
CA ASN A 13 -14.53 -1.35 12.76
C ASN A 13 -14.67 -0.92 11.28
N TYR A 14 -14.74 -1.84 10.33
CA TYR A 14 -14.87 -1.58 8.90
C TYR A 14 -15.97 -2.41 8.27
N GLU A 15 -16.41 -1.96 7.10
CA GLU A 15 -17.32 -2.68 6.21
C GLU A 15 -16.56 -3.12 4.95
N ASP A 16 -16.77 -4.36 4.51
CA ASP A 16 -16.30 -4.81 3.20
C ASP A 16 -17.18 -4.18 2.12
N TYR A 17 -16.58 -3.31 1.28
CA TYR A 17 -17.27 -2.65 0.19
C TYR A 17 -16.78 -3.19 -1.15
N PHE A 18 -17.73 -3.46 -2.05
CA PHE A 18 -17.43 -3.97 -3.40
C PHE A 18 -17.95 -3.02 -4.45
N TRP A 19 -17.16 -2.84 -5.51
CA TRP A 19 -17.59 -2.10 -6.70
C TRP A 19 -17.17 -2.85 -7.96
N GLU A 20 -17.71 -2.45 -9.11
CA GLU A 20 -17.38 -3.00 -10.41
C GLU A 20 -16.51 -2.02 -11.19
N SER A 21 -15.38 -2.51 -11.71
CA SER A 21 -14.51 -1.77 -12.62
C SER A 21 -15.15 -1.59 -14.00
N GLU A 22 -14.60 -0.72 -14.85
CA GLU A 22 -15.10 -0.51 -16.22
C GLU A 22 -15.12 -1.79 -17.06
N ASP A 23 -14.16 -2.69 -16.84
CA ASP A 23 -14.04 -3.98 -17.53
C ASP A 23 -14.79 -5.14 -16.83
N GLY A 24 -15.63 -4.82 -15.83
CA GLY A 24 -16.56 -5.73 -15.18
C GLY A 24 -15.94 -6.63 -14.10
N LEU A 25 -14.77 -6.29 -13.55
CA LEU A 25 -14.22 -7.00 -12.40
C LEU A 25 -14.86 -6.48 -11.12
N LYS A 26 -15.23 -7.41 -10.23
CA LYS A 26 -15.63 -7.10 -8.86
C LYS A 26 -14.40 -6.80 -8.02
N LEU A 27 -14.25 -5.56 -7.61
CA LEU A 27 -13.15 -5.06 -6.78
C LEU A 27 -13.60 -4.84 -5.35
N HIS A 28 -12.67 -4.81 -4.42
CA HIS A 28 -12.92 -4.76 -2.99
C HIS A 28 -12.10 -3.67 -2.30
N CYS A 29 -12.67 -3.08 -1.25
CA CYS A 29 -11.95 -2.31 -0.25
C CYS A 29 -12.54 -2.53 1.14
N ARG A 30 -11.75 -2.24 2.17
CA ARG A 30 -12.20 -2.07 3.55
C ARG A 30 -12.51 -0.61 3.78
N ASP A 31 -13.73 -0.31 4.20
CA ASP A 31 -14.20 1.04 4.48
C ASP A 31 -14.40 1.20 5.99
N PHE A 32 -13.52 1.95 6.64
CA PHE A 32 -13.65 2.34 8.03
C PHE A 32 -14.42 3.65 8.08
N PRO A 33 -15.70 3.63 8.47
CA PRO A 33 -16.56 4.82 8.46
C PRO A 33 -16.12 5.85 9.50
N SER A 34 -16.52 7.08 9.28
CA SER A 34 -16.36 8.18 10.23
C SER A 34 -17.50 9.18 10.07
N ASP A 35 -17.96 9.74 11.18
CA ASP A 35 -18.91 10.86 11.21
C ASP A 35 -18.21 12.22 11.06
N SER A 36 -16.89 12.24 10.93
CA SER A 36 -16.07 13.44 10.73
C SER A 36 -16.21 13.98 9.31
N ASP A 37 -16.29 15.30 9.17
CA ASP A 37 -16.23 16.00 7.86
C ASP A 37 -14.81 16.11 7.29
N ALA A 38 -13.80 15.59 8.00
CA ALA A 38 -12.42 15.61 7.56
C ALA A 38 -12.23 14.83 6.24
N THR A 39 -11.36 15.33 5.37
CA THR A 39 -11.05 14.69 4.08
C THR A 39 -10.67 13.21 4.27
N PRO A 40 -11.33 12.25 3.60
CA PRO A 40 -11.07 10.83 3.77
C PRO A 40 -9.69 10.43 3.27
N ILE A 41 -9.20 9.28 3.75
CA ILE A 41 -7.94 8.68 3.31
C ILE A 41 -8.25 7.49 2.40
N ILE A 42 -7.49 7.35 1.30
CA ILE A 42 -7.46 6.16 0.46
C ILE A 42 -6.07 5.54 0.55
N CYS A 43 -5.98 4.31 1.07
CA CYS A 43 -4.75 3.55 1.18
C CYS A 43 -4.60 2.62 -0.02
N VAL A 44 -3.46 2.71 -0.71
CA VAL A 44 -3.11 1.92 -1.89
C VAL A 44 -1.88 1.07 -1.60
N PRO A 45 -2.00 -0.26 -1.59
CA PRO A 45 -0.92 -1.16 -1.18
C PRO A 45 0.17 -1.34 -2.25
N GLY A 46 1.22 -2.05 -1.86
CA GLY A 46 2.31 -2.47 -2.74
C GLY A 46 1.91 -3.56 -3.73
N LEU A 47 2.88 -3.94 -4.58
CA LEU A 47 2.67 -4.81 -5.75
C LEU A 47 1.98 -6.15 -5.42
N THR A 48 2.41 -6.83 -4.36
CA THR A 48 1.91 -8.15 -3.93
C THR A 48 1.04 -8.07 -2.67
N ARG A 49 0.66 -6.86 -2.27
CA ARG A 49 0.02 -6.56 -1.00
C ARG A 49 -1.47 -6.26 -1.18
N ASN A 50 -2.17 -6.07 -0.08
CA ASN A 50 -3.61 -5.89 -0.03
C ASN A 50 -4.02 -4.94 1.11
N ALA A 51 -5.32 -4.69 1.26
CA ALA A 51 -5.90 -3.77 2.25
C ALA A 51 -5.46 -4.04 3.70
N ARG A 52 -5.18 -5.29 4.07
CA ARG A 52 -4.77 -5.68 5.43
C ARG A 52 -3.49 -5.01 5.93
N ASP A 53 -2.67 -4.48 5.01
CA ASP A 53 -1.46 -3.75 5.40
C ASP A 53 -1.74 -2.53 6.26
N PHE A 54 -2.92 -1.95 6.10
CA PHE A 54 -3.29 -0.68 6.72
C PHE A 54 -4.28 -0.82 7.88
N ASP A 55 -4.72 -2.04 8.27
CA ASP A 55 -5.76 -2.25 9.30
C ASP A 55 -5.47 -1.48 10.59
N HIS A 56 -4.20 -1.44 11.02
CA HIS A 56 -3.78 -0.70 12.21
C HIS A 56 -4.04 0.81 12.12
N LEU A 57 -4.06 1.40 10.92
CA LEU A 57 -4.38 2.83 10.74
C LEU A 57 -5.86 3.10 10.99
N GLY A 58 -6.74 2.16 10.64
CA GLY A 58 -8.18 2.27 10.96
C GLY A 58 -8.40 2.34 12.47
N ASP A 59 -7.76 1.45 13.21
CA ASP A 59 -7.81 1.43 14.67
C ASP A 59 -7.13 2.66 15.29
N TRP A 60 -6.00 3.10 14.74
CA TRP A 60 -5.25 4.26 15.22
C TRP A 60 -6.00 5.58 15.01
N LEU A 61 -6.71 5.73 13.89
CA LEU A 61 -7.53 6.92 13.60
C LEU A 61 -8.78 7.00 14.47
N ASP A 62 -9.27 5.87 14.98
CA ASP A 62 -10.39 5.75 15.92
C ASP A 62 -11.60 6.61 15.52
N GLY A 63 -12.02 6.51 14.25
CA GLY A 63 -13.14 7.24 13.69
C GLY A 63 -12.92 8.76 13.49
N SER A 64 -11.74 9.30 13.78
CA SER A 64 -11.43 10.72 13.55
C SER A 64 -11.47 11.12 12.08
N ARG A 65 -11.31 10.14 11.17
CA ARG A 65 -11.34 10.32 9.72
C ARG A 65 -11.71 9.00 9.04
N ARG A 66 -12.56 9.05 8.00
CA ARG A 66 -12.86 7.88 7.18
C ARG A 66 -11.60 7.41 6.47
N ILE A 67 -11.34 6.10 6.49
CA ILE A 67 -10.19 5.50 5.79
C ILE A 67 -10.67 4.32 4.96
N ILE A 68 -10.26 4.29 3.70
CA ILE A 68 -10.63 3.31 2.69
C ILE A 68 -9.35 2.61 2.23
N MET A 69 -9.26 1.32 2.43
CA MET A 69 -8.08 0.51 2.13
C MET A 69 -8.40 -0.40 0.96
N VAL A 70 -7.80 -0.15 -0.20
CA VAL A 70 -8.16 -0.88 -1.43
C VAL A 70 -7.41 -2.19 -1.57
N ASP A 71 -8.10 -3.19 -2.08
CA ASP A 71 -7.49 -4.36 -2.73
C ASP A 71 -7.42 -4.06 -4.23
N LEU A 72 -6.22 -3.87 -4.76
CA LEU A 72 -6.06 -3.73 -6.20
C LEU A 72 -6.52 -5.02 -6.90
N ARG A 73 -6.97 -4.93 -8.17
CA ARG A 73 -7.36 -6.12 -8.96
C ARG A 73 -6.30 -7.23 -8.85
N GLY A 74 -6.73 -8.47 -8.65
CA GLY A 74 -5.86 -9.62 -8.48
C GLY A 74 -5.21 -9.76 -7.12
N ARG A 75 -5.62 -9.00 -6.09
CA ARG A 75 -5.11 -9.09 -4.70
C ARG A 75 -6.28 -9.12 -3.72
N GLY A 76 -6.05 -9.75 -2.57
CA GLY A 76 -7.04 -9.81 -1.49
C GLY A 76 -8.37 -10.36 -1.95
N MET A 77 -9.45 -9.61 -1.71
CA MET A 77 -10.81 -10.00 -2.08
C MET A 77 -11.25 -9.46 -3.46
N SER A 78 -10.40 -8.71 -4.17
CA SER A 78 -10.64 -8.31 -5.55
C SER A 78 -10.47 -9.46 -6.53
N GLU A 79 -11.32 -9.53 -7.55
CA GLU A 79 -11.23 -10.56 -8.58
C GLU A 79 -9.93 -10.51 -9.38
N TYR A 80 -9.52 -11.68 -9.87
CA TYR A 80 -8.36 -11.82 -10.75
C TYR A 80 -8.73 -11.43 -12.18
N ALA A 81 -7.87 -10.62 -12.82
CA ALA A 81 -8.09 -10.21 -14.19
C ALA A 81 -7.91 -11.38 -15.18
N LYS A 82 -8.74 -11.43 -16.22
CA LYS A 82 -8.58 -12.40 -17.29
C LYS A 82 -7.36 -12.07 -18.15
N ASP A 83 -7.13 -10.77 -18.40
CA ASP A 83 -5.99 -10.24 -19.14
C ASP A 83 -4.97 -9.64 -18.16
N SER A 84 -3.81 -10.25 -18.05
CA SER A 84 -2.72 -9.80 -17.18
C SER A 84 -2.15 -8.43 -17.58
N ALA A 85 -2.31 -7.99 -18.82
CA ALA A 85 -1.90 -6.66 -19.27
C ALA A 85 -2.64 -5.53 -18.51
N THR A 86 -3.80 -5.83 -17.89
CA THR A 86 -4.55 -4.88 -17.06
C THR A 86 -3.93 -4.68 -15.66
N TYR A 87 -2.96 -5.50 -15.25
CA TYR A 87 -2.20 -5.30 -14.02
C TYR A 87 -1.15 -4.19 -14.19
N ASN A 88 -1.60 -2.97 -14.39
CA ASN A 88 -0.74 -1.80 -14.60
C ASN A 88 -1.26 -0.56 -13.86
N PRO A 89 -0.37 0.40 -13.51
CA PRO A 89 -0.74 1.56 -12.69
C PRO A 89 -1.86 2.44 -13.28
N LYS A 90 -1.97 2.56 -14.62
CA LYS A 90 -3.05 3.37 -15.24
C LYS A 90 -4.42 2.74 -15.00
N THR A 91 -4.51 1.42 -15.12
CA THR A 91 -5.74 0.69 -14.83
C THR A 91 -6.11 0.81 -13.35
N TYR A 92 -5.13 0.72 -12.43
CA TYR A 92 -5.39 0.91 -11.01
C TYR A 92 -5.90 2.31 -10.69
N VAL A 93 -5.41 3.36 -11.37
CA VAL A 93 -5.95 4.71 -11.25
C VAL A 93 -7.42 4.75 -11.68
N ALA A 94 -7.77 4.15 -12.83
CA ALA A 94 -9.16 4.11 -13.29
C ALA A 94 -10.07 3.35 -12.30
N ASP A 95 -9.61 2.22 -11.74
CA ASP A 95 -10.34 1.48 -10.72
C ASP A 95 -10.62 2.32 -9.46
N ILE A 96 -9.63 3.08 -9.00
CA ILE A 96 -9.76 3.94 -7.82
C ILE A 96 -10.67 5.15 -8.11
N ILE A 97 -10.62 5.74 -9.30
CA ILE A 97 -11.56 6.79 -9.71
C ILE A 97 -12.99 6.24 -9.70
N GLY A 98 -13.21 5.05 -10.25
CA GLY A 98 -14.51 4.37 -10.19
C GLY A 98 -15.01 4.17 -8.75
N LEU A 99 -14.13 3.79 -7.82
CA LEU A 99 -14.46 3.71 -6.39
C LEU A 99 -14.83 5.07 -5.82
N MET A 100 -14.03 6.11 -6.08
CA MET A 100 -14.30 7.47 -5.58
C MET A 100 -15.65 7.99 -6.05
N ASP A 101 -16.02 7.74 -7.31
CA ASP A 101 -17.29 8.16 -7.86
C ASP A 101 -18.46 7.39 -7.22
N LYS A 102 -18.35 6.07 -6.99
CA LYS A 102 -19.36 5.26 -6.28
C LYS A 102 -19.57 5.73 -4.85
N LEU A 103 -18.49 6.07 -4.14
CA LEU A 103 -18.53 6.56 -2.77
C LEU A 103 -18.80 8.08 -2.68
N LYS A 104 -18.95 8.77 -3.83
CA LYS A 104 -19.16 10.22 -3.93
C LYS A 104 -18.08 11.03 -3.23
N LEU A 105 -16.83 10.60 -3.35
CA LEU A 105 -15.68 11.28 -2.77
C LEU A 105 -15.14 12.33 -3.75
N PRO A 106 -15.27 13.63 -3.46
CA PRO A 106 -14.75 14.66 -4.36
C PRO A 106 -13.23 14.67 -4.40
N LYS A 107 -12.58 14.41 -3.25
CA LYS A 107 -11.13 14.30 -3.09
C LYS A 107 -10.78 13.44 -1.88
N ALA A 108 -9.51 12.99 -1.79
CA ALA A 108 -8.99 12.20 -0.68
C ALA A 108 -7.51 12.50 -0.42
N VAL A 109 -7.02 12.10 0.76
CA VAL A 109 -5.58 11.96 1.02
C VAL A 109 -5.16 10.56 0.59
N PHE A 110 -4.13 10.45 -0.24
CA PHE A 110 -3.67 9.16 -0.75
C PHE A 110 -2.47 8.66 0.04
N PHE A 111 -2.57 7.47 0.64
CA PHE A 111 -1.45 6.77 1.28
C PHE A 111 -1.02 5.63 0.38
N GLY A 112 0.08 5.84 -0.36
CA GLY A 112 0.58 4.87 -1.34
C GLY A 112 1.88 4.22 -0.88
N THR A 113 1.88 2.90 -0.70
CA THR A 113 3.09 2.13 -0.40
C THR A 113 3.66 1.53 -1.69
N SER A 114 4.96 1.76 -1.98
CA SER A 114 5.63 1.17 -3.13
C SER A 114 4.84 1.41 -4.44
N LEU A 115 4.33 0.37 -5.10
CA LEU A 115 3.43 0.50 -6.26
C LEU A 115 2.28 1.48 -6.00
N GLY A 116 1.70 1.47 -4.79
CA GLY A 116 0.64 2.40 -4.41
C GLY A 116 1.07 3.87 -4.49
N GLY A 117 2.34 4.18 -4.20
CA GLY A 117 2.87 5.52 -4.37
C GLY A 117 3.08 5.90 -5.84
N ILE A 118 3.44 4.94 -6.71
CA ILE A 118 3.45 5.14 -8.17
C ILE A 118 2.04 5.47 -8.67
N VAL A 119 1.03 4.71 -8.21
CA VAL A 119 -0.38 4.96 -8.52
C VAL A 119 -0.79 6.37 -8.04
N THR A 120 -0.37 6.78 -6.84
CA THR A 120 -0.64 8.12 -6.29
C THR A 120 -0.02 9.24 -7.15
N MET A 121 1.23 9.09 -7.59
CA MET A 121 1.86 10.07 -8.49
C MET A 121 1.13 10.16 -9.84
N ILE A 122 0.74 9.02 -10.43
CA ILE A 122 0.00 9.00 -11.69
C ILE A 122 -1.41 9.59 -11.50
N MET A 123 -2.07 9.30 -10.37
CA MET A 123 -3.36 9.90 -9.99
C MET A 123 -3.24 11.42 -9.92
N ALA A 124 -2.18 11.96 -9.28
CA ALA A 124 -1.94 13.39 -9.18
C ALA A 124 -1.75 14.06 -10.56
N ALA A 125 -1.10 13.37 -11.49
CA ALA A 125 -0.91 13.88 -12.84
C ALA A 125 -2.19 13.85 -13.70
N ALA A 126 -3.02 12.82 -13.52
CA ALA A 126 -4.24 12.62 -14.31
C ALA A 126 -5.46 13.36 -13.71
N HIS A 127 -5.54 13.43 -12.38
CA HIS A 127 -6.69 13.93 -11.62
C HIS A 127 -6.23 14.75 -10.40
N PRO A 128 -5.50 15.87 -10.58
CA PRO A 128 -4.94 16.65 -9.49
C PRO A 128 -6.02 17.17 -8.50
N GLU A 129 -7.23 17.40 -8.98
CA GLU A 129 -8.37 17.84 -8.17
C GLU A 129 -8.84 16.80 -7.17
N LYS A 130 -8.49 15.53 -7.38
CA LYS A 130 -8.88 14.42 -6.50
C LYS A 130 -7.94 14.25 -5.28
N LEU A 131 -6.78 14.93 -5.27
CA LEU A 131 -5.81 14.82 -4.18
C LEU A 131 -5.87 16.01 -3.24
N ALA A 132 -6.10 15.75 -1.95
CA ALA A 132 -5.97 16.73 -0.88
C ALA A 132 -4.60 16.66 -0.20
N GLY A 133 -3.91 15.54 -0.30
CA GLY A 133 -2.59 15.27 0.24
C GLY A 133 -2.09 13.91 -0.19
N ALA A 134 -0.81 13.64 0.03
CA ALA A 134 -0.18 12.37 -0.33
C ALA A 134 0.81 11.90 0.74
N LEU A 135 0.86 10.58 0.95
CA LEU A 135 1.94 9.88 1.60
C LEU A 135 2.55 8.91 0.59
N LEU A 136 3.82 9.08 0.30
CA LEU A 136 4.62 8.22 -0.58
C LEU A 136 5.54 7.37 0.30
N ASN A 137 5.13 6.12 0.56
CA ASN A 137 5.83 5.23 1.46
C ASN A 137 6.86 4.40 0.68
N ASP A 138 8.11 4.75 0.89
CA ASP A 138 9.34 4.12 0.39
C ASP A 138 9.37 3.95 -1.13
N ILE A 139 9.01 5.00 -1.84
CA ILE A 139 8.94 5.03 -3.30
C ILE A 139 9.24 6.41 -3.85
N GLY A 140 9.81 6.45 -5.03
CA GLY A 140 10.05 7.68 -5.79
C GLY A 140 10.04 7.43 -7.28
N PRO A 141 10.30 8.48 -8.09
CA PRO A 141 10.34 8.38 -9.55
C PRO A 141 11.48 7.52 -10.11
N GLU A 142 12.56 7.35 -9.35
CA GLU A 142 13.69 6.49 -9.70
C GLU A 142 13.82 5.38 -8.66
N LEU A 143 13.97 4.15 -9.14
CA LEU A 143 14.09 2.96 -8.31
C LEU A 143 15.48 2.34 -8.46
N ASP A 144 16.05 1.88 -7.35
CA ASP A 144 17.35 1.23 -7.37
C ASP A 144 17.24 -0.16 -8.02
N PRO A 145 18.11 -0.48 -8.97
CA PRO A 145 18.13 -1.78 -9.65
C PRO A 145 18.27 -2.98 -8.71
N ALA A 146 18.93 -2.82 -7.55
CA ALA A 146 19.09 -3.90 -6.57
C ALA A 146 17.73 -4.30 -5.97
N GLY A 147 16.93 -3.34 -5.53
CA GLY A 147 15.60 -3.57 -5.02
C GLY A 147 14.64 -4.11 -6.08
N LEU A 148 14.70 -3.56 -7.31
CA LEU A 148 13.90 -4.09 -8.44
C LEU A 148 14.23 -5.54 -8.74
N LYS A 149 15.52 -5.89 -8.75
CA LYS A 149 15.95 -7.27 -8.95
C LYS A 149 15.40 -8.18 -7.85
N ARG A 150 15.57 -7.81 -6.58
CA ARG A 150 15.05 -8.58 -5.44
C ARG A 150 13.53 -8.81 -5.57
N ILE A 151 12.76 -7.77 -5.94
CA ILE A 151 11.32 -7.90 -6.16
C ILE A 151 11.03 -8.86 -7.31
N GLY A 152 11.74 -8.75 -8.44
CA GLY A 152 11.60 -9.63 -9.59
C GLY A 152 11.90 -11.10 -9.27
N ASP A 153 12.81 -11.36 -8.32
CA ASP A 153 13.20 -12.70 -7.94
C ASP A 153 12.08 -13.46 -7.18
N TYR A 154 11.12 -12.78 -6.53
CA TYR A 154 10.04 -13.45 -5.79
C TYR A 154 8.64 -13.25 -6.38
N VAL A 155 8.39 -12.17 -7.12
CA VAL A 155 7.05 -11.89 -7.69
C VAL A 155 6.66 -12.96 -8.69
N GLY A 156 5.45 -13.54 -8.53
CA GLY A 156 4.98 -14.65 -9.36
C GLY A 156 5.54 -16.01 -8.98
N GLN A 157 6.38 -16.11 -7.93
CA GLN A 157 6.84 -17.39 -7.39
C GLN A 157 5.82 -17.90 -6.37
N GLY A 158 5.17 -19.02 -6.68
CA GLY A 158 4.19 -19.63 -5.79
C GLY A 158 4.84 -20.28 -4.57
N CYS A 159 4.24 -20.12 -3.41
CA CYS A 159 4.59 -20.87 -2.20
C CYS A 159 3.34 -21.37 -1.47
N SER A 160 3.51 -22.37 -0.62
CA SER A 160 2.40 -22.94 0.16
C SER A 160 2.91 -23.58 1.44
N PHE A 161 2.27 -23.27 2.57
CA PHE A 161 2.67 -23.72 3.90
C PHE A 161 1.53 -24.44 4.62
N ASP A 162 1.90 -25.34 5.54
CA ASP A 162 0.95 -26.07 6.38
C ASP A 162 0.48 -25.26 7.60
N THR A 163 1.33 -24.35 8.08
CA THR A 163 1.06 -23.57 9.28
C THR A 163 1.54 -22.13 9.13
N TRP A 164 0.92 -21.19 9.87
CA TRP A 164 1.35 -19.80 9.96
C TRP A 164 2.78 -19.65 10.49
N ALA A 165 3.22 -20.56 11.36
CA ALA A 165 4.59 -20.56 11.87
C ALA A 165 5.62 -20.91 10.77
N HIS A 166 5.28 -21.81 9.84
CA HIS A 166 6.14 -22.10 8.68
C HIS A 166 6.21 -20.90 7.74
N ALA A 167 5.06 -20.30 7.40
CA ALA A 167 5.02 -19.10 6.58
C ALA A 167 5.82 -17.90 7.20
N ALA A 168 5.70 -17.72 8.52
CA ALA A 168 6.42 -16.69 9.25
C ALA A 168 7.95 -16.91 9.26
N ARG A 169 8.40 -18.16 9.37
CA ARG A 169 9.85 -18.48 9.32
C ARG A 169 10.42 -18.25 7.93
N ASP A 170 9.71 -18.66 6.89
CA ASP A 170 10.10 -18.42 5.50
C ASP A 170 10.24 -16.91 5.21
N LEU A 171 9.30 -16.09 5.71
CA LEU A 171 9.41 -14.64 5.63
C LEU A 171 10.59 -14.08 6.43
N ALA A 172 10.85 -14.60 7.62
CA ALA A 172 11.99 -14.18 8.44
C ALA A 172 13.33 -14.51 7.75
N GLU A 173 13.42 -15.66 7.08
CA GLU A 173 14.61 -16.06 6.32
C GLU A 173 14.81 -15.21 5.06
N SER A 174 13.73 -14.90 4.35
CA SER A 174 13.80 -14.16 3.08
C SER A 174 13.80 -12.63 3.23
N SER A 175 13.32 -12.10 4.34
CA SER A 175 13.08 -10.67 4.55
C SER A 175 13.61 -10.12 5.88
N GLY A 176 14.40 -10.91 6.62
CA GLY A 176 14.96 -10.50 7.91
C GLY A 176 15.83 -9.25 7.84
N ASP A 177 16.55 -9.03 6.75
CA ASP A 177 17.33 -7.82 6.53
C ASP A 177 16.46 -6.56 6.32
N ILE A 178 15.20 -6.73 5.92
CA ILE A 178 14.25 -5.64 5.75
C ILE A 178 13.67 -5.19 7.10
N PHE A 179 13.44 -6.14 8.01
CA PHE A 179 12.87 -5.91 9.35
C PHE A 179 13.71 -6.60 10.43
N PRO A 180 14.95 -6.13 10.68
CA PRO A 180 15.89 -6.80 11.59
C PRO A 180 15.42 -6.90 13.05
N ASP A 181 14.45 -6.08 13.44
CA ASP A 181 13.91 -6.04 14.81
C ASP A 181 12.65 -6.89 14.99
N PHE A 182 12.14 -7.52 13.92
CA PHE A 182 10.94 -8.35 14.01
C PHE A 182 11.18 -9.62 14.80
N THR A 183 10.33 -9.86 15.79
CA THR A 183 10.24 -11.13 16.52
C THR A 183 9.41 -12.15 15.73
N LEU A 184 9.43 -13.42 16.16
CA LEU A 184 8.55 -14.44 15.55
C LEU A 184 7.07 -14.06 15.62
N LYS A 185 6.63 -13.36 16.66
CA LYS A 185 5.26 -12.87 16.79
C LYS A 185 4.94 -11.85 15.69
N ASP A 186 5.87 -10.92 15.42
CA ASP A 186 5.71 -9.91 14.38
C ASP A 186 5.68 -10.55 13.00
N TRP A 187 6.55 -11.54 12.74
CA TRP A 187 6.53 -12.31 11.51
C TRP A 187 5.24 -13.09 11.29
N ILE A 188 4.63 -13.67 12.35
CA ILE A 188 3.32 -14.33 12.26
C ILE A 188 2.23 -13.31 11.92
N ALA A 189 2.23 -12.13 12.54
CA ALA A 189 1.28 -11.05 12.22
C ALA A 189 1.47 -10.57 10.78
N PHE A 190 2.71 -10.37 10.36
CA PHE A 190 3.05 -9.95 8.99
C PHE A 190 2.66 -11.00 7.94
N ALA A 191 2.88 -12.30 8.23
CA ALA A 191 2.45 -13.40 7.37
C ALA A 191 0.94 -13.37 7.11
N LYS A 192 0.12 -13.07 8.13
CA LYS A 192 -1.34 -12.97 8.00
C LYS A 192 -1.80 -11.80 7.11
N LYS A 193 -0.96 -10.77 6.92
CA LYS A 193 -1.23 -9.69 5.97
C LYS A 193 -0.92 -10.10 4.52
N ILE A 194 0.07 -10.99 4.32
CA ILE A 194 0.57 -11.42 2.99
C ILE A 194 -0.19 -12.61 2.43
N TYR A 195 -0.44 -13.59 3.30
CA TYR A 195 -0.99 -14.90 2.90
C TYR A 195 -2.46 -15.03 3.26
N THR A 196 -3.11 -16.00 2.61
CA THR A 196 -4.48 -16.44 2.92
C THR A 196 -4.52 -17.96 3.05
N MET A 197 -5.50 -18.48 3.78
CA MET A 197 -5.74 -19.92 3.89
C MET A 197 -6.77 -20.34 2.84
N ASN A 198 -6.44 -21.31 2.02
CA ASN A 198 -7.38 -21.86 1.04
C ASN A 198 -8.31 -22.92 1.67
N ASN A 199 -9.30 -23.40 0.90
CA ASN A 199 -10.29 -24.38 1.36
C ASN A 199 -9.69 -25.75 1.77
N SER A 200 -8.46 -26.06 1.36
CA SER A 200 -7.73 -27.27 1.75
C SER A 200 -6.86 -27.06 3.01
N GLY A 201 -6.96 -25.90 3.67
CA GLY A 201 -6.20 -25.57 4.88
C GLY A 201 -4.74 -25.16 4.61
N ARG A 202 -4.36 -24.99 3.34
CA ARG A 202 -3.00 -24.54 2.96
C ARG A 202 -2.93 -23.01 2.96
N ILE A 203 -1.83 -22.48 3.48
CA ILE A 203 -1.51 -21.05 3.49
C ILE A 203 -0.75 -20.74 2.22
N LYS A 204 -1.23 -19.78 1.43
CA LYS A 204 -0.68 -19.38 0.15
C LYS A 204 -0.67 -17.85 0.00
N LEU A 205 0.11 -17.34 -0.96
CA LEU A 205 0.09 -15.92 -1.34
C LEU A 205 -1.32 -15.49 -1.75
N ASP A 206 -1.70 -14.26 -1.35
CA ASP A 206 -3.03 -13.69 -1.55
C ASP A 206 -3.05 -12.72 -2.74
N TYR A 207 -2.48 -13.17 -3.87
CA TYR A 207 -2.51 -12.42 -5.12
C TYR A 207 -2.43 -13.35 -6.34
N ASP A 208 -2.83 -12.86 -7.50
CA ASP A 208 -2.67 -13.55 -8.79
C ASP A 208 -1.21 -13.57 -9.22
N MET A 209 -0.64 -14.75 -9.43
CA MET A 209 0.74 -14.91 -9.89
C MET A 209 1.03 -14.18 -11.22
N LYS A 210 0.01 -13.97 -12.05
CA LYS A 210 0.12 -13.25 -13.33
C LYS A 210 0.46 -11.76 -13.20
N ILE A 211 0.46 -11.18 -12.00
CA ILE A 211 0.94 -9.81 -11.80
C ILE A 211 2.43 -9.64 -12.14
N SER A 212 3.17 -10.75 -12.18
CA SER A 212 4.58 -10.77 -12.62
C SER A 212 4.76 -10.58 -14.12
N GLU A 213 3.75 -10.89 -14.95
CA GLU A 213 3.87 -10.83 -16.40
C GLU A 213 4.13 -9.41 -16.93
N PRO A 214 3.38 -8.36 -16.49
CA PRO A 214 3.66 -6.97 -16.89
C PRO A 214 4.75 -6.30 -16.04
N PHE A 215 5.30 -6.97 -15.02
CA PHE A 215 6.30 -6.38 -14.14
C PHE A 215 7.63 -6.20 -14.86
N ASP A 216 8.07 -4.94 -15.01
CA ASP A 216 9.37 -4.61 -15.58
C ASP A 216 10.43 -4.43 -14.50
N SER A 217 11.25 -5.46 -14.31
CA SER A 217 12.37 -5.44 -13.36
C SER A 217 13.53 -4.52 -13.79
N LYS A 218 13.48 -3.95 -15.01
CA LYS A 218 14.50 -3.03 -15.52
C LYS A 218 14.23 -1.56 -15.15
N GLY A 219 13.05 -1.26 -14.57
CA GLY A 219 12.73 0.08 -14.06
C GLY A 219 12.55 1.14 -15.13
N GLY A 220 11.74 0.84 -16.16
CA GLY A 220 11.40 1.81 -17.20
C GLY A 220 10.47 2.93 -16.70
N GLY A 221 10.56 4.12 -17.30
CA GLY A 221 9.56 5.21 -17.11
C GLY A 221 9.89 6.26 -16.06
N SER A 222 11.12 6.36 -15.56
CA SER A 222 11.50 7.35 -14.54
C SER A 222 11.17 8.80 -14.96
N GLY A 223 11.41 9.18 -16.20
CA GLY A 223 11.08 10.53 -16.68
C GLY A 223 9.57 10.87 -16.63
N ILE A 224 8.71 9.88 -16.84
CA ILE A 224 7.25 10.04 -16.71
C ILE A 224 6.87 10.24 -15.24
N LEU A 225 7.49 9.49 -14.32
CA LEU A 225 7.21 9.59 -12.89
C LEU A 225 7.73 10.89 -12.28
N TRP A 226 8.87 11.42 -12.74
CA TRP A 226 9.32 12.76 -12.32
C TRP A 226 8.31 13.82 -12.71
N LYS A 227 7.80 13.78 -13.95
CA LYS A 227 6.74 14.70 -14.41
C LYS A 227 5.43 14.51 -13.64
N ALA A 228 5.08 13.26 -13.27
CA ALA A 228 3.92 13.00 -12.45
C ALA A 228 4.08 13.56 -11.03
N LEU A 229 5.29 13.48 -10.45
CA LEU A 229 5.61 14.06 -9.15
C LEU A 229 5.43 15.58 -9.12
N GLU A 230 5.76 16.29 -10.22
CA GLU A 230 5.56 17.74 -10.34
C GLU A 230 4.11 18.16 -10.08
N SER A 231 3.14 17.30 -10.39
CA SER A 231 1.72 17.55 -10.11
C SER A 231 1.38 17.60 -8.60
N LEU A 232 2.28 17.12 -7.75
CA LEU A 232 2.20 17.21 -6.28
C LEU A 232 2.94 18.43 -5.71
N GLU A 233 3.53 19.30 -6.53
CA GLU A 233 4.39 20.44 -6.12
C GLU A 233 3.78 21.24 -4.95
N SER A 234 2.49 21.55 -5.03
CA SER A 234 1.76 22.37 -4.04
C SER A 234 0.83 21.54 -3.12
N THR A 235 0.89 20.22 -3.23
CA THR A 235 0.07 19.31 -2.40
C THR A 235 0.84 18.94 -1.13
N PRO A 236 0.23 19.01 0.07
CA PRO A 236 0.84 18.48 1.28
C PRO A 236 1.27 17.02 1.07
N THR A 237 2.58 16.76 1.09
CA THR A 237 3.13 15.44 0.77
C THR A 237 4.11 15.00 1.84
N LEU A 238 3.91 13.80 2.37
CA LEU A 238 4.84 13.11 3.24
C LEU A 238 5.57 12.03 2.43
N ILE A 239 6.89 12.06 2.44
CA ILE A 239 7.76 11.00 1.94
C ILE A 239 8.25 10.23 3.16
N LEU A 240 7.89 8.98 3.29
CA LEU A 240 8.51 8.06 4.24
C LEU A 240 9.56 7.24 3.51
N ARG A 241 10.73 7.08 4.12
CA ARG A 241 11.82 6.26 3.60
C ARG A 241 12.33 5.31 4.67
N GLY A 242 12.40 4.02 4.37
CA GLY A 242 13.11 3.07 5.22
C GLY A 242 14.62 3.34 5.17
N GLU A 243 15.27 3.44 6.34
CA GLU A 243 16.72 3.67 6.41
C GLU A 243 17.51 2.64 5.63
N LEU A 244 17.08 1.37 5.69
CA LEU A 244 17.70 0.22 5.03
C LEU A 244 17.11 -0.08 3.64
N SER A 245 16.30 0.83 3.07
CA SER A 245 15.69 0.60 1.77
C SER A 245 16.73 0.40 0.67
N ASP A 246 16.62 -0.72 -0.02
CA ASP A 246 17.39 -1.09 -1.20
C ASP A 246 16.72 -0.69 -2.53
N LEU A 247 15.49 -0.14 -2.44
CA LEU A 247 14.69 0.27 -3.60
C LEU A 247 14.62 1.78 -3.78
N PHE A 248 14.56 2.54 -2.69
CA PHE A 248 14.37 3.98 -2.70
C PHE A 248 15.55 4.69 -2.02
N SER A 249 16.43 5.29 -2.83
CA SER A 249 17.64 5.93 -2.32
C SER A 249 17.37 7.28 -1.65
N ALA A 250 18.22 7.64 -0.67
CA ALA A 250 18.16 8.95 -0.01
C ALA A 250 18.35 10.11 -1.00
N ASN A 251 19.18 9.93 -2.03
CA ASN A 251 19.42 10.95 -3.06
C ASN A 251 18.15 11.24 -3.87
N VAL A 252 17.37 10.21 -4.23
CA VAL A 252 16.09 10.40 -4.94
C VAL A 252 15.09 11.10 -4.02
N ALA A 253 15.03 10.74 -2.74
CA ALA A 253 14.16 11.41 -1.77
C ALA A 253 14.48 12.91 -1.63
N LEU A 254 15.76 13.27 -1.59
CA LEU A 254 16.18 14.68 -1.54
C LEU A 254 15.81 15.45 -2.81
N LYS A 255 16.00 14.86 -4.00
CA LYS A 255 15.56 15.46 -5.27
C LYS A 255 14.04 15.66 -5.32
N MET A 256 13.26 14.75 -4.73
CA MET A 256 11.81 14.93 -4.64
C MET A 256 11.43 16.15 -3.81
N LEU A 257 12.14 16.43 -2.71
CA LEU A 257 11.92 17.63 -1.88
C LEU A 257 12.24 18.94 -2.63
N GLU A 258 13.13 18.94 -3.61
CA GLU A 258 13.41 20.13 -4.43
C GLU A 258 12.18 20.52 -5.28
N ILE A 259 11.33 19.54 -5.65
CA ILE A 259 10.11 19.72 -6.42
C ILE A 259 8.91 20.01 -5.51
N LEU A 260 8.77 19.25 -4.44
CA LEU A 260 7.61 19.28 -3.56
C LEU A 260 7.69 20.43 -2.54
N LYS A 261 7.12 21.59 -2.87
CA LYS A 261 7.14 22.80 -2.02
C LYS A 261 6.51 22.59 -0.63
N GLN A 262 5.60 21.64 -0.52
CA GLN A 262 4.95 21.25 0.74
C GLN A 262 5.38 19.84 1.18
N GLY A 263 6.48 19.33 0.64
CA GLY A 263 7.03 18.03 0.95
C GLY A 263 7.71 17.98 2.32
N VAL A 264 7.55 16.87 3.01
CA VAL A 264 8.28 16.51 4.24
C VAL A 264 8.87 15.12 4.04
N LEU A 265 10.16 14.94 4.35
CA LEU A 265 10.83 13.65 4.32
C LEU A 265 11.09 13.17 5.74
N VAL A 266 10.69 11.95 6.04
CA VAL A 266 11.00 11.25 7.29
C VAL A 266 11.65 9.91 6.97
N THR A 267 12.81 9.65 7.55
CA THR A 267 13.48 8.36 7.46
C THR A 267 13.11 7.50 8.67
N VAL A 268 12.56 6.32 8.41
CA VAL A 268 12.21 5.33 9.45
C VAL A 268 13.43 4.48 9.73
N PRO A 269 13.99 4.53 10.95
CA PRO A 269 15.22 3.83 11.28
C PRO A 269 15.02 2.30 11.29
N ARG A 270 16.06 1.56 10.92
CA ARG A 270 16.13 0.10 11.00
C ARG A 270 15.01 -0.65 10.23
N VAL A 271 14.50 -0.04 9.17
CA VAL A 271 13.47 -0.64 8.29
C VAL A 271 13.91 -0.49 6.83
N GLY A 272 13.74 -1.56 6.05
CA GLY A 272 13.97 -1.56 4.61
C GLY A 272 12.70 -1.24 3.80
N HIS A 273 12.58 -1.83 2.60
CA HIS A 273 11.44 -1.63 1.72
C HIS A 273 10.29 -2.59 2.05
N ALA A 274 9.21 -2.07 2.65
CA ALA A 274 8.88 -0.70 3.01
C ALA A 274 8.47 -0.60 4.49
N PRO A 275 8.54 0.60 5.12
CA PRO A 275 7.94 0.85 6.43
C PRO A 275 6.50 0.33 6.50
N THR A 276 6.13 -0.23 7.65
CA THR A 276 4.79 -0.81 7.86
C THR A 276 3.73 0.23 8.19
N LEU A 277 4.14 1.47 8.46
CA LEU A 277 3.35 2.59 8.99
C LEU A 277 2.86 2.36 10.44
N GLU A 278 3.41 1.34 11.12
CA GLU A 278 3.16 1.06 12.55
C GLU A 278 4.26 1.68 13.43
N GLU A 279 5.37 2.10 12.84
CA GLU A 279 6.51 2.69 13.54
C GLU A 279 6.09 4.04 14.16
N PRO A 280 6.45 4.32 15.43
CA PRO A 280 6.06 5.56 16.11
C PRO A 280 6.40 6.83 15.31
N ILE A 281 7.60 6.87 14.72
CA ILE A 281 8.04 8.00 13.90
C ILE A 281 7.20 8.17 12.62
N ALA A 282 6.72 7.06 12.04
CA ALA A 282 5.84 7.09 10.87
C ALA A 282 4.46 7.63 11.27
N LEU A 283 3.89 7.15 12.39
CA LEU A 283 2.60 7.62 12.91
C LEU A 283 2.63 9.10 13.29
N GLU A 284 3.70 9.58 13.94
CA GLU A 284 3.90 11.01 14.23
C GLU A 284 3.94 11.86 12.95
N ALA A 285 4.62 11.39 11.91
CA ALA A 285 4.71 12.08 10.63
C ALA A 285 3.36 12.07 9.88
N ILE A 286 2.60 10.98 9.97
CA ILE A 286 1.24 10.88 9.43
C ILE A 286 0.30 11.87 10.12
N ASP A 287 0.32 11.93 11.45
CA ASP A 287 -0.47 12.89 12.21
C ASP A 287 -0.15 14.35 11.81
N ALA A 288 1.15 14.66 11.69
CA ALA A 288 1.60 15.98 11.23
C ALA A 288 1.13 16.31 9.80
N LEU A 289 1.12 15.33 8.87
CA LEU A 289 0.55 15.50 7.53
C LEU A 289 -0.94 15.79 7.61
N LEU A 290 -1.70 14.96 8.34
CA LEU A 290 -3.16 15.05 8.42
C LEU A 290 -3.64 16.37 9.05
N LYS A 291 -2.90 16.93 10.02
CA LYS A 291 -3.17 18.25 10.62
C LYS A 291 -3.03 19.42 9.64
N ARG A 292 -2.37 19.23 8.50
CA ARG A 292 -2.23 20.24 7.43
C ARG A 292 -3.39 20.18 6.41
N ILE A 293 -4.28 19.19 6.55
CA ILE A 293 -5.34 18.89 5.58
C ILE A 293 -6.69 18.92 6.32
N ALA A 294 -7.58 19.80 5.87
CA ALA A 294 -8.93 19.94 6.42
C ALA A 294 -9.81 18.69 6.13
#